data_accaa698ff8e81035e117cf791972020
#
_entry.id   accaa698ff8e81035e117cf791972020
#
_cell.length_a   1.000
_cell.length_b   1.000
_cell.length_c   1.000
_cell.angle_alpha   90.00
_cell.angle_beta   90.00
_cell.angle_gamma   90.00
#
_symmetry.space_group_name_H-M   'P 1'
#
loop_
_entity.id
_entity.type
_entity.pdbx_description
1 polymer ?
#
loop_
_entity_poly.entity_id
_entity_poly.type
_entity_poly.pdbx_seq_one_letter_code
_entity_poly.pdbx_strand_id
1 'polypeptide(L)'
;YGSVYTGVINDGGDILNALAEAKKDAAKSDCAWKVLVFHQPIYGTESVMSESKRLEVVNAIEEAGFDVVLSGDDHAYARTYPMKGDKALTEDSREGVVYYVCGDLSGKDNEYHEQEYFAESIPHREYTGMYMSVEADGQEMTLNAYKHDGSLLDSYTIKKTDCELGRHSFNEDCTYNLADKTINCILCAKSVAAE
;
A
#
# COMPACT_ATOMS: atom_id res chain seq x y z
N TYR A 1 13.90 -14.10 1.78
CA TYR A 1 13.50 -13.63 0.45
C TYR A 1 12.13 -12.98 0.62
N GLY A 2 12.03 -11.64 0.40
CA GLY A 2 10.75 -10.96 0.45
C GLY A 2 9.94 -11.29 -0.80
N SER A 3 8.84 -12.03 -0.65
CA SER A 3 7.89 -12.23 -1.72
C SER A 3 6.81 -11.15 -1.65
N VAL A 4 6.36 -10.69 -2.81
CA VAL A 4 5.29 -9.70 -2.96
C VAL A 4 4.07 -10.42 -3.53
N TYR A 5 2.93 -10.32 -2.85
CA TYR A 5 1.63 -10.69 -3.42
C TYR A 5 1.10 -9.48 -4.20
N THR A 6 0.65 -9.70 -5.43
CA THR A 6 0.01 -8.66 -6.24
C THR A 6 -1.41 -9.07 -6.58
N GLY A 7 -2.39 -8.36 -6.03
CA GLY A 7 -3.80 -8.48 -6.40
C GLY A 7 -4.14 -7.49 -7.51
N VAL A 8 -4.76 -7.96 -8.60
CA VAL A 8 -5.24 -7.12 -9.69
C VAL A 8 -6.75 -7.15 -9.70
N ILE A 9 -7.38 -5.98 -9.64
CA ILE A 9 -8.84 -5.82 -9.66
C ILE A 9 -9.26 -5.09 -10.92
N ASN A 10 -10.28 -5.64 -11.59
CA ASN A 10 -10.98 -4.94 -12.65
C ASN A 10 -12.10 -4.09 -12.04
N ASP A 11 -12.05 -2.80 -12.23
CA ASP A 11 -12.99 -1.81 -11.70
C ASP A 11 -14.27 -1.65 -12.52
N GLY A 12 -14.43 -2.43 -13.60
CA GLY A 12 -15.66 -2.46 -14.44
C GLY A 12 -16.89 -3.07 -13.76
N GLY A 13 -16.86 -3.28 -12.43
CA GLY A 13 -17.91 -3.92 -11.64
C GLY A 13 -18.06 -3.38 -10.22
N ASP A 14 -18.51 -4.23 -9.31
CA ASP A 14 -18.62 -3.91 -7.88
C ASP A 14 -17.24 -4.03 -7.22
N ILE A 15 -16.60 -2.89 -6.97
CA ILE A 15 -15.26 -2.80 -6.36
C ILE A 15 -15.19 -3.47 -4.99
N LEU A 16 -16.25 -3.40 -4.18
CA LEU A 16 -16.26 -4.00 -2.83
C LEU A 16 -16.29 -5.52 -2.91
N ASN A 17 -17.03 -6.11 -3.84
CA ASN A 17 -17.00 -7.54 -4.09
C ASN A 17 -15.63 -7.99 -4.61
N ALA A 18 -15.02 -7.24 -5.53
CA ALA A 18 -13.68 -7.53 -6.03
C ALA A 18 -12.62 -7.47 -4.92
N LEU A 19 -12.71 -6.49 -4.02
CA LEU A 19 -11.86 -6.39 -2.84
C LEU A 19 -12.08 -7.55 -1.86
N ALA A 20 -13.33 -7.99 -1.67
CA ALA A 20 -13.63 -9.15 -0.81
C ALA A 20 -12.99 -10.44 -1.35
N GLU A 21 -12.97 -10.65 -2.66
CA GLU A 21 -12.28 -11.77 -3.28
C GLU A 21 -10.75 -11.63 -3.20
N ALA A 22 -10.20 -10.42 -3.45
CA ALA A 22 -8.78 -10.15 -3.29
C ALA A 22 -8.32 -10.38 -1.84
N LYS A 23 -9.11 -10.00 -0.84
CA LYS A 23 -8.86 -10.29 0.59
C LYS A 23 -8.74 -11.79 0.85
N LYS A 24 -9.69 -12.58 0.33
CA LYS A 24 -9.67 -14.05 0.48
C LYS A 24 -8.45 -14.69 -0.17
N ASP A 25 -8.01 -14.15 -1.30
CA ASP A 25 -6.86 -14.66 -2.02
C ASP A 25 -5.55 -14.23 -1.33
N ALA A 26 -5.43 -12.96 -0.97
CA ALA A 26 -4.28 -12.43 -0.22
C ALA A 26 -4.09 -13.12 1.14
N ALA A 27 -5.17 -13.56 1.78
CA ALA A 27 -5.11 -14.31 3.04
C ALA A 27 -4.50 -15.73 2.90
N LYS A 28 -4.46 -16.28 1.68
CA LYS A 28 -3.81 -17.57 1.40
C LYS A 28 -2.31 -17.43 1.11
N SER A 29 -1.85 -16.19 0.94
CA SER A 29 -0.47 -15.90 0.60
C SER A 29 0.36 -15.66 1.86
N ASP A 30 1.52 -16.34 1.93
CA ASP A 30 2.53 -16.12 2.97
C ASP A 30 3.46 -14.94 2.65
N CYS A 31 3.15 -14.16 1.62
CA CYS A 31 3.93 -13.00 1.23
C CYS A 31 3.88 -11.91 2.30
N ALA A 32 5.06 -11.41 2.67
CA ALA A 32 5.21 -10.35 3.65
C ALA A 32 4.63 -9.01 3.16
N TRP A 33 4.66 -8.78 1.86
CA TRP A 33 4.21 -7.56 1.21
C TRP A 33 3.03 -7.83 0.30
N LYS A 34 2.05 -6.93 0.32
CA LYS A 34 0.83 -7.04 -0.48
C LYS A 34 0.56 -5.75 -1.24
N VAL A 35 0.55 -5.85 -2.56
CA VAL A 35 0.28 -4.73 -3.48
C VAL A 35 -1.04 -4.97 -4.19
N LEU A 36 -1.90 -3.97 -4.20
CA LEU A 36 -3.15 -3.96 -4.95
C LEU A 36 -2.99 -3.09 -6.20
N VAL A 37 -3.48 -3.58 -7.33
CA VAL A 37 -3.46 -2.85 -8.60
C VAL A 37 -4.89 -2.77 -9.15
N PHE A 38 -5.34 -1.57 -9.48
CA PHE A 38 -6.58 -1.36 -10.21
C PHE A 38 -6.58 -0.02 -10.96
N HIS A 39 -7.52 0.18 -11.89
CA HIS A 39 -7.42 1.27 -12.85
C HIS A 39 -7.75 2.63 -12.24
N GLN A 40 -8.96 2.79 -11.69
CA GLN A 40 -9.40 4.09 -11.17
C GLN A 40 -8.75 4.43 -9.82
N PRO A 41 -8.18 5.63 -9.63
CA PRO A 41 -7.58 5.99 -8.36
C PRO A 41 -8.66 6.25 -7.29
N ILE A 42 -8.35 5.84 -6.05
CA ILE A 42 -9.15 6.17 -4.88
C ILE A 42 -8.85 7.62 -4.46
N TYR A 43 -7.58 7.98 -4.54
CA TYR A 43 -7.05 9.31 -4.31
C TYR A 43 -6.49 9.82 -5.63
N GLY A 44 -7.33 10.50 -6.40
CA GLY A 44 -7.00 10.93 -7.75
C GLY A 44 -6.58 12.39 -7.85
N THR A 45 -5.93 12.72 -8.95
CA THR A 45 -5.54 14.09 -9.32
C THR A 45 -6.54 14.74 -10.27
N GLU A 46 -7.31 13.95 -11.02
CA GLU A 46 -8.32 14.42 -11.98
C GLU A 46 -9.73 14.27 -11.39
N SER A 47 -10.07 13.08 -10.91
CA SER A 47 -11.37 12.77 -10.33
C SER A 47 -11.22 12.27 -8.90
N VAL A 48 -12.06 12.77 -8.01
CA VAL A 48 -12.05 12.36 -6.61
C VAL A 48 -13.28 11.53 -6.31
N MET A 49 -13.06 10.31 -5.80
CA MET A 49 -14.15 9.47 -5.29
C MET A 49 -14.90 10.18 -4.17
N SER A 50 -16.24 10.08 -4.11
CA SER A 50 -17.01 10.66 -3.01
C SER A 50 -16.53 10.13 -1.66
N GLU A 51 -16.46 10.98 -0.65
CA GLU A 51 -15.90 10.66 0.67
C GLU A 51 -16.51 9.39 1.28
N SER A 52 -17.84 9.24 1.23
CA SER A 52 -18.51 8.06 1.79
C SER A 52 -18.10 6.76 1.10
N LYS A 53 -18.03 6.76 -0.24
CA LYS A 53 -17.60 5.59 -1.01
C LYS A 53 -16.10 5.33 -0.83
N ARG A 54 -15.30 6.38 -0.77
CA ARG A 54 -13.85 6.26 -0.53
C ARG A 54 -13.57 5.62 0.82
N LEU A 55 -14.26 6.03 1.88
CA LEU A 55 -14.09 5.45 3.21
C LEU A 55 -14.45 3.95 3.23
N GLU A 56 -15.51 3.52 2.54
CA GLU A 56 -15.86 2.09 2.44
C GLU A 56 -14.76 1.29 1.74
N VAL A 57 -14.23 1.81 0.63
CA VAL A 57 -13.17 1.16 -0.15
C VAL A 57 -11.85 1.11 0.62
N VAL A 58 -11.46 2.21 1.25
CA VAL A 58 -10.24 2.31 2.07
C VAL A 58 -10.29 1.31 3.21
N ASN A 59 -11.40 1.26 3.96
CA ASN A 59 -11.56 0.29 5.04
C ASN A 59 -11.44 -1.16 4.54
N ALA A 60 -12.03 -1.49 3.40
CA ALA A 60 -11.92 -2.83 2.81
C ALA A 60 -10.48 -3.19 2.41
N ILE A 61 -9.70 -2.23 1.91
CA ILE A 61 -8.28 -2.39 1.56
C ILE A 61 -7.44 -2.62 2.82
N GLU A 62 -7.64 -1.80 3.84
CA GLU A 62 -6.94 -1.92 5.13
C GLU A 62 -7.24 -3.28 5.80
N GLU A 63 -8.52 -3.68 5.84
CA GLU A 63 -8.92 -4.99 6.35
C GLU A 63 -8.35 -6.18 5.56
N ALA A 64 -8.08 -6.00 4.27
CA ALA A 64 -7.43 -7.01 3.45
C ALA A 64 -5.92 -7.08 3.67
N GLY A 65 -5.35 -6.10 4.38
CA GLY A 65 -3.93 -6.02 4.75
C GLY A 65 -3.02 -5.70 3.56
N PHE A 66 -3.49 -4.91 2.60
CA PHE A 66 -2.63 -4.36 1.55
C PHE A 66 -1.76 -3.24 2.08
N ASP A 67 -0.52 -3.18 1.60
CA ASP A 67 0.48 -2.18 1.99
C ASP A 67 0.50 -1.00 1.03
N VAL A 68 0.27 -1.29 -0.26
CA VAL A 68 0.36 -0.34 -1.36
C VAL A 68 -0.78 -0.56 -2.34
N VAL A 69 -1.29 0.53 -2.88
CA VAL A 69 -2.25 0.54 -3.99
C VAL A 69 -1.64 1.30 -5.16
N LEU A 70 -1.58 0.65 -6.32
CA LEU A 70 -1.14 1.25 -7.58
C LEU A 70 -2.35 1.45 -8.48
N SER A 71 -2.58 2.66 -8.95
CA SER A 71 -3.67 2.99 -9.86
C SER A 71 -3.17 3.77 -11.09
N GLY A 72 -3.97 3.73 -12.15
CA GLY A 72 -3.77 4.46 -13.39
C GLY A 72 -4.84 5.53 -13.57
N ASP A 73 -5.43 5.58 -14.77
CA ASP A 73 -6.50 6.46 -15.24
C ASP A 73 -6.13 7.95 -15.28
N ASP A 74 -5.81 8.53 -14.13
CA ASP A 74 -5.28 9.89 -14.06
C ASP A 74 -3.86 9.96 -14.65
N HIS A 75 -3.59 11.00 -15.41
CA HIS A 75 -2.35 11.10 -16.17
C HIS A 75 -1.22 11.86 -15.45
N ALA A 76 -1.43 12.26 -14.21
CA ALA A 76 -0.40 12.81 -13.35
C ALA A 76 0.24 11.71 -12.50
N TYR A 77 1.45 11.96 -11.99
CA TYR A 77 2.02 11.16 -10.92
C TYR A 77 1.58 11.71 -9.57
N ALA A 78 1.17 10.84 -8.67
CA ALA A 78 0.97 11.22 -7.27
C ALA A 78 1.22 10.05 -6.31
N ARG A 79 1.67 10.38 -5.12
CA ARG A 79 1.83 9.49 -3.98
C ARG A 79 1.20 10.12 -2.74
N THR A 80 0.32 9.41 -2.07
CA THR A 80 -0.23 9.89 -0.80
C THR A 80 0.78 9.78 0.33
N TYR A 81 0.58 10.53 1.41
CA TYR A 81 1.05 10.10 2.73
C TYR A 81 0.52 8.70 3.04
N PRO A 82 1.10 7.95 3.99
CA PRO A 82 0.45 6.75 4.52
C PRO A 82 -0.96 7.11 5.01
N MET A 83 -1.98 6.39 4.53
CA MET A 83 -3.39 6.67 4.81
C MET A 83 -3.97 5.62 5.75
N LYS A 84 -4.74 6.05 6.75
CA LYS A 84 -5.46 5.14 7.66
C LYS A 84 -6.84 5.71 7.98
N GLY A 85 -7.90 4.93 7.71
CA GLY A 85 -9.28 5.38 7.91
C GLY A 85 -9.60 6.67 7.15
N ASP A 86 -9.13 6.80 5.91
CA ASP A 86 -9.27 7.99 5.04
C ASP A 86 -8.58 9.27 5.58
N LYS A 87 -7.56 9.11 6.43
CA LYS A 87 -6.77 10.22 6.99
C LYS A 87 -5.29 10.05 6.70
N ALA A 88 -4.65 11.14 6.30
CA ALA A 88 -3.21 11.18 6.12
C ALA A 88 -2.50 11.10 7.48
N LEU A 89 -1.51 10.23 7.56
CA LEU A 89 -0.56 10.13 8.67
C LEU A 89 0.71 10.93 8.34
N THR A 90 1.71 10.90 9.22
CA THR A 90 3.02 11.48 8.91
C THR A 90 3.77 10.61 7.90
N GLU A 91 4.63 11.22 7.08
CA GLU A 91 5.34 10.51 6.00
C GLU A 91 6.24 9.35 6.51
N ASP A 92 6.74 9.46 7.73
CA ASP A 92 7.54 8.43 8.39
C ASP A 92 6.70 7.37 9.13
N SER A 93 5.36 7.43 9.03
CA SER A 93 4.48 6.45 9.65
C SER A 93 4.72 5.06 9.06
N ARG A 94 4.78 4.06 9.95
CA ARG A 94 4.82 2.65 9.57
C ARG A 94 3.43 2.03 9.42
N GLU A 95 2.40 2.78 9.82
CA GLU A 95 1.02 2.36 9.68
C GLU A 95 0.40 2.98 8.44
N GLY A 96 -0.67 2.36 7.97
CA GLY A 96 -1.45 2.86 6.85
C GLY A 96 -1.05 2.26 5.50
N VAL A 97 -1.83 2.59 4.49
CA VAL A 97 -1.65 2.16 3.10
C VAL A 97 -1.17 3.35 2.28
N VAL A 98 -0.21 3.15 1.39
CA VAL A 98 0.25 4.20 0.47
C VAL A 98 -0.39 3.99 -0.90
N TYR A 99 -1.01 5.05 -1.41
CA TYR A 99 -1.70 5.03 -2.70
C TYR A 99 -0.90 5.81 -3.73
N TYR A 100 -0.79 5.23 -4.91
CA TYR A 100 -0.10 5.82 -6.06
C TYR A 100 -1.05 6.01 -7.22
N VAL A 101 -0.91 7.15 -7.89
CA VAL A 101 -1.33 7.37 -9.27
C VAL A 101 -0.07 7.26 -10.12
N CYS A 102 -0.04 6.25 -11.00
CA CYS A 102 1.19 5.84 -11.70
C CYS A 102 1.46 6.60 -13.00
N GLY A 103 0.74 7.73 -13.22
CA GLY A 103 0.92 8.54 -14.42
C GLY A 103 0.67 7.77 -15.73
N ASP A 104 1.25 8.25 -16.81
CA ASP A 104 1.10 7.62 -18.12
C ASP A 104 2.38 7.65 -18.98
N LEU A 105 2.33 6.95 -20.12
CA LEU A 105 3.37 6.95 -21.17
C LEU A 105 2.91 7.66 -22.45
N SER A 106 1.63 8.09 -22.54
CA SER A 106 1.02 8.55 -23.78
C SER A 106 1.27 10.02 -24.11
N GLY A 107 1.65 10.83 -23.13
CA GLY A 107 1.82 12.28 -23.29
C GLY A 107 0.49 13.05 -23.29
N LYS A 108 -0.59 12.44 -22.79
CA LYS A 108 -1.87 13.11 -22.67
C LYS A 108 -1.92 13.94 -21.39
N ASP A 109 -2.01 15.26 -21.53
CA ASP A 109 -2.15 16.20 -20.42
C ASP A 109 -3.64 16.38 -20.09
N ASN A 110 -4.02 16.01 -18.88
CA ASN A 110 -5.38 16.16 -18.38
C ASN A 110 -5.45 17.24 -17.28
N GLU A 111 -6.65 17.48 -16.76
CA GLU A 111 -6.87 18.35 -15.64
C GLU A 111 -6.13 17.80 -14.41
N TYR A 112 -5.49 18.68 -13.62
CA TYR A 112 -4.69 18.30 -12.48
C TYR A 112 -5.09 19.14 -11.26
N HIS A 113 -5.36 18.44 -10.16
CA HIS A 113 -5.68 19.04 -8.87
C HIS A 113 -4.76 18.49 -7.78
N GLU A 114 -3.96 19.37 -7.21
CA GLU A 114 -3.19 19.04 -6.02
C GLU A 114 -4.13 18.85 -4.81
N GLN A 115 -3.82 17.89 -3.96
CA GLN A 115 -4.62 17.54 -2.79
C GLN A 115 -3.74 17.47 -1.54
N GLU A 116 -4.30 17.83 -0.39
CA GLU A 116 -3.58 17.84 0.90
C GLU A 116 -3.11 16.45 1.37
N TYR A 117 -3.70 15.39 0.85
CA TYR A 117 -3.29 14.01 1.18
C TYR A 117 -2.12 13.50 0.33
N PHE A 118 -1.65 14.25 -0.65
CA PHE A 118 -0.45 13.89 -1.40
C PHE A 118 0.83 14.33 -0.69
N ALA A 119 1.75 13.40 -0.54
CA ALA A 119 3.13 13.67 -0.10
C ALA A 119 3.99 14.15 -1.28
N GLU A 120 3.69 13.63 -2.49
CA GLU A 120 4.32 14.04 -3.76
C GLU A 120 3.27 14.03 -4.85
N SER A 121 3.25 15.04 -5.72
CA SER A 121 2.40 15.05 -6.89
C SER A 121 2.98 15.91 -8.00
N ILE A 122 3.02 15.34 -9.23
CA ILE A 122 3.69 15.95 -10.38
C ILE A 122 2.74 15.89 -11.58
N PRO A 123 2.29 17.05 -12.11
CA PRO A 123 1.43 17.08 -13.27
C PRO A 123 2.15 16.56 -14.52
N HIS A 124 1.43 15.93 -15.42
CA HIS A 124 1.99 15.28 -16.62
C HIS A 124 2.88 16.22 -17.45
N ARG A 125 2.54 17.50 -17.54
CA ARG A 125 3.35 18.50 -18.30
C ARG A 125 4.79 18.65 -17.82
N GLU A 126 5.14 18.13 -16.64
CA GLU A 126 6.49 18.17 -16.09
C GLU A 126 7.34 16.95 -16.44
N TYR A 127 6.73 15.93 -17.05
CA TYR A 127 7.42 14.76 -17.61
C TYR A 127 6.68 14.27 -18.86
N THR A 128 7.37 13.54 -19.75
CA THR A 128 6.82 13.05 -21.02
C THR A 128 6.55 11.56 -21.05
N GLY A 129 6.28 11.00 -19.92
CA GLY A 129 6.05 9.57 -19.71
C GLY A 129 6.88 9.05 -18.55
N MET A 130 6.34 8.10 -17.83
CA MET A 130 6.97 7.54 -16.65
C MET A 130 6.73 6.04 -16.53
N TYR A 131 7.54 5.41 -15.70
CA TYR A 131 7.33 4.03 -15.23
C TYR A 131 7.72 3.92 -13.77
N MET A 132 7.26 2.87 -13.11
CA MET A 132 7.61 2.58 -11.73
C MET A 132 8.34 1.25 -11.59
N SER A 133 9.26 1.16 -10.63
CA SER A 133 9.78 -0.10 -10.11
C SER A 133 9.36 -0.30 -8.65
N VAL A 134 9.14 -1.56 -8.30
CA VAL A 134 8.86 -1.99 -6.93
C VAL A 134 9.90 -3.01 -6.54
N GLU A 135 10.66 -2.71 -5.51
CA GLU A 135 11.72 -3.58 -4.99
C GLU A 135 11.41 -3.90 -3.53
N ALA A 136 11.36 -5.18 -3.18
CA ALA A 136 11.11 -5.62 -1.82
C ALA A 136 12.26 -6.52 -1.33
N ASP A 137 12.89 -6.13 -0.23
CA ASP A 137 13.93 -6.90 0.42
C ASP A 137 13.74 -6.91 1.95
N GLY A 138 13.37 -8.09 2.45
CA GLY A 138 13.19 -8.28 3.89
C GLY A 138 12.17 -7.30 4.49
N GLN A 139 12.64 -6.37 5.28
CA GLN A 139 11.82 -5.39 6.02
C GLN A 139 11.46 -4.13 5.21
N GLU A 140 11.99 -3.98 4.02
CA GLU A 140 11.82 -2.78 3.21
C GLU A 140 11.17 -3.09 1.85
N MET A 141 10.27 -2.21 1.44
CA MET A 141 9.74 -2.15 0.07
C MET A 141 9.96 -0.75 -0.45
N THR A 142 10.74 -0.61 -1.52
CA THR A 142 11.02 0.67 -2.17
C THR A 142 10.27 0.77 -3.49
N LEU A 143 9.55 1.86 -3.67
CA LEU A 143 8.87 2.20 -4.90
C LEU A 143 9.57 3.42 -5.50
N ASN A 144 10.05 3.27 -6.73
CA ASN A 144 10.72 4.33 -7.46
C ASN A 144 9.90 4.69 -8.70
N ALA A 145 9.62 5.97 -8.89
CA ALA A 145 9.03 6.53 -10.10
C ALA A 145 10.13 7.17 -10.97
N TYR A 146 10.16 6.81 -12.23
CA TYR A 146 11.16 7.30 -13.19
C TYR A 146 10.50 7.94 -14.40
N LYS A 147 11.11 8.98 -14.93
CA LYS A 147 10.80 9.48 -16.27
C LYS A 147 11.20 8.45 -17.34
N HIS A 148 10.67 8.61 -18.53
CA HIS A 148 11.01 7.75 -19.67
C HIS A 148 12.51 7.71 -20.01
N ASP A 149 13.26 8.75 -19.65
CA ASP A 149 14.72 8.84 -19.84
C ASP A 149 15.55 8.18 -18.73
N GLY A 150 14.87 7.60 -17.72
CA GLY A 150 15.47 6.93 -16.57
C GLY A 150 15.83 7.86 -15.41
N SER A 151 15.56 9.15 -15.50
CA SER A 151 15.75 10.05 -14.36
C SER A 151 14.68 9.83 -13.29
N LEU A 152 15.10 9.88 -12.02
CA LEU A 152 14.20 9.67 -10.88
C LEU A 152 13.23 10.84 -10.73
N LEU A 153 11.94 10.54 -10.56
CA LEU A 153 10.89 11.49 -10.19
C LEU A 153 10.66 11.49 -8.68
N ASP A 154 10.44 10.32 -8.10
CA ASP A 154 10.19 10.14 -6.67
C ASP A 154 10.68 8.77 -6.22
N SER A 155 11.00 8.65 -4.94
CA SER A 155 11.39 7.40 -4.31
C SER A 155 10.86 7.35 -2.88
N TYR A 156 10.15 6.28 -2.55
CA TYR A 156 9.62 6.09 -1.21
C TYR A 156 9.83 4.67 -0.72
N THR A 157 10.26 4.53 0.54
CA THR A 157 10.51 3.22 1.17
C THR A 157 9.58 3.00 2.36
N ILE A 158 8.80 1.94 2.27
CA ILE A 158 7.95 1.45 3.35
C ILE A 158 8.73 0.42 4.16
N LYS A 159 8.58 0.44 5.49
CA LYS A 159 9.31 -0.45 6.40
C LYS A 159 8.36 -1.24 7.27
N LYS A 160 8.65 -2.53 7.42
CA LYS A 160 7.98 -3.42 8.37
C LYS A 160 8.96 -3.92 9.44
N THR A 161 8.44 -4.09 10.65
CA THR A 161 9.18 -4.79 11.72
C THR A 161 9.17 -6.31 11.47
N ASP A 162 10.05 -7.04 12.13
CA ASP A 162 10.05 -8.51 12.08
C ASP A 162 8.70 -9.09 12.49
N CYS A 163 8.02 -8.48 13.46
CA CYS A 163 6.70 -8.94 13.91
C CYS A 163 5.62 -8.76 12.84
N GLU A 164 5.63 -7.66 12.08
CA GLU A 164 4.70 -7.42 10.97
C GLU A 164 4.97 -8.37 9.81
N LEU A 165 6.21 -8.84 9.66
CA LEU A 165 6.62 -9.89 8.73
C LEU A 165 6.33 -11.32 9.24
N GLY A 166 5.69 -11.45 10.40
CA GLY A 166 5.42 -12.75 11.02
C GLY A 166 6.62 -13.39 11.71
N ARG A 167 7.76 -12.71 11.79
CA ARG A 167 8.99 -13.18 12.44
C ARG A 167 8.98 -12.83 13.91
N HIS A 168 8.16 -13.52 14.69
CA HIS A 168 8.05 -13.26 16.11
C HIS A 168 9.21 -13.90 16.88
N SER A 169 9.72 -13.20 17.89
CA SER A 169 10.75 -13.73 18.78
C SER A 169 10.13 -14.33 20.03
N PHE A 170 10.33 -15.63 20.22
CA PHE A 170 9.91 -16.42 21.38
C PHE A 170 11.14 -17.08 21.98
N ASN A 171 11.91 -16.32 22.77
CA ASN A 171 13.11 -16.80 23.44
C ASN A 171 12.87 -16.96 24.97
N GLU A 172 13.93 -17.22 25.73
CA GLU A 172 13.89 -17.44 27.19
C GLU A 172 13.33 -16.23 27.96
N ASP A 173 13.36 -15.01 27.37
CA ASP A 173 12.86 -13.78 27.99
C ASP A 173 11.35 -13.59 27.74
N CYS A 174 10.70 -14.50 26.99
CA CYS A 174 9.27 -14.43 26.72
C CYS A 174 8.45 -14.65 27.98
N THR A 175 7.39 -13.84 28.12
CA THR A 175 6.45 -14.01 29.23
C THR A 175 5.52 -15.19 28.95
N TYR A 176 5.55 -16.21 29.79
CA TYR A 176 4.60 -17.30 29.77
C TYR A 176 3.36 -16.93 30.59
N ASN A 177 2.19 -17.02 29.95
CA ASN A 177 0.92 -16.82 30.63
C ASN A 177 0.32 -18.18 31.05
N LEU A 178 0.32 -18.42 32.38
CA LEU A 178 -0.19 -19.66 32.97
C LEU A 178 -1.72 -19.87 32.78
N ALA A 179 -2.48 -18.78 32.66
CA ALA A 179 -3.95 -18.85 32.61
C ALA A 179 -4.46 -19.42 31.29
N ASP A 180 -3.85 -19.03 30.18
CA ASP A 180 -4.24 -19.42 28.81
C ASP A 180 -3.19 -20.31 28.11
N LYS A 181 -2.08 -20.62 28.79
CA LYS A 181 -0.96 -21.42 28.29
C LYS A 181 -0.37 -20.85 26.98
N THR A 182 -0.10 -19.55 26.98
CA THR A 182 0.49 -18.87 25.83
C THR A 182 1.88 -18.33 26.17
N ILE A 183 2.69 -18.17 25.11
CA ILE A 183 3.98 -17.46 25.17
C ILE A 183 3.83 -16.17 24.35
N ASN A 184 4.25 -15.05 24.90
CA ASN A 184 4.17 -13.76 24.23
C ASN A 184 5.47 -13.40 23.53
N CYS A 185 5.38 -12.92 22.29
CA CYS A 185 6.52 -12.36 21.59
C CYS A 185 7.07 -11.15 22.37
N ILE A 186 8.39 -11.11 22.58
CA ILE A 186 9.06 -10.02 23.31
C ILE A 186 8.99 -8.67 22.58
N LEU A 187 8.75 -8.68 21.26
CA LEU A 187 8.79 -7.46 20.44
C LEU A 187 7.40 -6.84 20.25
N CYS A 188 6.30 -7.62 20.25
CA CYS A 188 4.97 -7.10 19.94
C CYS A 188 3.86 -7.70 20.81
N ALA A 189 4.19 -8.49 21.81
CA ALA A 189 3.25 -9.17 22.71
C ALA A 189 2.25 -10.13 22.02
N LYS A 190 2.44 -10.49 20.74
CA LYS A 190 1.63 -11.52 20.08
C LYS A 190 1.77 -12.84 20.82
N SER A 191 0.65 -13.47 21.15
CA SER A 191 0.59 -14.72 21.89
C SER A 191 0.54 -15.93 20.96
N VAL A 192 1.23 -16.99 21.29
CA VAL A 192 1.10 -18.32 20.66
C VAL A 192 0.87 -19.37 21.75
N ALA A 193 0.17 -20.46 21.42
CA ALA A 193 0.00 -21.58 22.35
C ALA A 193 1.40 -22.15 22.71
N ALA A 194 1.63 -22.40 24.00
CA ALA A 194 2.80 -23.14 24.43
C ALA A 194 2.53 -24.64 24.25
N GLU A 195 3.35 -25.32 23.46
CA GLU A 195 3.32 -26.77 23.31
C GLU A 195 3.86 -27.49 24.56
#